data_4c996c7b83c4ceeed873181b59bb960e
#
_entry.id   4c996c7b83c4ceeed873181b59bb960e
#
_cell.length_a   1.000
_cell.length_b   1.000
_cell.length_c   1.000
_cell.angle_alpha   90.00
_cell.angle_beta   90.00
_cell.angle_gamma   90.00
#
_symmetry.space_group_name_H-M   'P 1'
#
loop_
_entity.id
_entity.type
_entity.pdbx_description
1 polymer ?
#
loop_
_entity_poly.entity_id
_entity_poly.type
_entity_poly.pdbx_seq_one_letter_code
_entity_poly.pdbx_strand_id
1 'polypeptide(L)'
;MKRAMILPVLSFCIGLLTVGAHATVDWQSSQTIQIGKKLLDIAVTPDGRWTFALTPDGDVLIYSAAGKLEDTLHVGGGFDGIACSANGDRIYLSNRAAGRLQIVEIEFVKEIDTTGSPFLGPPGAPVTIVVFSEFQ
;
A
#
# COMPACT_ATOMS: atom_id res chain seq x y z
N MET A 1 85.13 22.88 19.66
CA MET A 1 84.33 22.80 18.43
C MET A 1 83.38 21.67 18.54
N LYS A 2 82.11 21.90 18.88
CA LYS A 2 81.04 20.87 18.93
C LYS A 2 79.92 21.35 18.02
N ARG A 3 79.79 20.67 16.88
CA ARG A 3 78.70 20.94 15.93
C ARG A 3 77.46 20.20 16.44
N ALA A 4 76.42 20.96 16.78
CA ALA A 4 75.11 20.44 17.07
C ALA A 4 74.37 20.19 15.74
N MET A 5 73.98 18.93 15.54
CA MET A 5 73.21 18.46 14.39
C MET A 5 71.72 18.54 14.75
N ILE A 6 71.02 19.48 14.14
CA ILE A 6 69.59 19.67 14.35
C ILE A 6 68.87 18.77 13.34
N LEU A 7 68.15 17.73 13.85
CA LEU A 7 67.23 16.92 13.06
C LEU A 7 65.91 17.66 12.86
N PRO A 8 65.38 17.82 11.63
CA PRO A 8 64.01 18.30 11.43
C PRO A 8 63.04 17.15 11.68
N VAL A 9 62.17 17.34 12.64
CA VAL A 9 61.00 16.49 12.88
C VAL A 9 59.99 16.74 11.77
N LEU A 10 59.85 15.83 10.84
CA LEU A 10 58.85 15.84 9.79
C LEU A 10 57.50 15.44 10.39
N SER A 11 56.66 16.45 10.70
CA SER A 11 55.30 16.24 11.17
C SER A 11 54.41 15.77 10.00
N PHE A 12 54.08 14.49 9.96
CA PHE A 12 53.20 13.91 8.96
C PHE A 12 51.77 14.11 9.39
N CYS A 13 51.13 15.19 8.94
CA CYS A 13 49.67 15.38 9.09
C CYS A 13 48.91 14.38 8.20
N ILE A 14 48.42 13.31 8.79
CA ILE A 14 47.45 12.42 8.16
C ILE A 14 46.09 13.14 8.17
N GLY A 15 45.75 13.78 7.05
CA GLY A 15 44.41 14.29 6.83
C GLY A 15 43.40 13.13 6.69
N LEU A 16 42.55 12.92 7.68
CA LEU A 16 41.39 12.06 7.55
C LEU A 16 40.43 12.68 6.50
N LEU A 17 40.45 12.13 5.30
CA LEU A 17 39.40 12.36 4.31
C LEU A 17 38.15 11.63 4.80
N THR A 18 37.23 12.36 5.43
CA THR A 18 35.88 11.84 5.70
C THR A 18 35.11 11.76 4.38
N VAL A 19 35.06 10.58 3.79
CA VAL A 19 34.16 10.31 2.67
C VAL A 19 32.74 10.32 3.23
N GLY A 20 32.02 11.41 2.97
CA GLY A 20 30.61 11.50 3.31
C GLY A 20 29.82 10.43 2.52
N ALA A 21 29.22 9.48 3.22
CA ALA A 21 28.29 8.54 2.61
C ALA A 21 27.03 9.30 2.23
N HIS A 22 26.82 9.53 0.95
CA HIS A 22 25.57 10.06 0.43
C HIS A 22 24.61 8.90 0.17
N ALA A 23 23.48 8.89 0.87
CA ALA A 23 22.38 7.97 0.55
C ALA A 23 21.72 8.46 -0.75
N THR A 24 21.82 7.68 -1.80
CA THR A 24 21.12 7.93 -3.06
C THR A 24 19.85 7.08 -3.05
N VAL A 25 18.69 7.71 -3.27
CA VAL A 25 17.42 6.99 -3.46
C VAL A 25 17.32 6.63 -4.94
N ASP A 26 17.38 5.33 -5.22
CA ASP A 26 17.04 4.79 -6.54
C ASP A 26 15.53 4.52 -6.59
N TRP A 27 14.87 4.95 -7.65
CA TRP A 27 13.44 4.77 -7.83
C TRP A 27 13.09 4.35 -9.24
N GLN A 28 12.08 3.52 -9.35
CA GLN A 28 11.53 3.07 -10.62
C GLN A 28 10.01 3.11 -10.55
N SER A 29 9.37 3.66 -11.60
CA SER A 29 7.91 3.55 -11.74
C SER A 29 7.56 2.10 -12.06
N SER A 30 6.82 1.44 -11.18
CA SER A 30 6.38 0.06 -11.41
C SER A 30 5.11 -0.01 -12.26
N GLN A 31 4.20 0.97 -12.11
CA GLN A 31 2.92 0.96 -12.79
C GLN A 31 2.28 2.36 -12.85
N THR A 32 1.53 2.62 -13.92
CA THR A 32 0.64 3.77 -14.05
C THR A 32 -0.78 3.29 -14.37
N ILE A 33 -1.74 3.64 -13.53
CA ILE A 33 -3.16 3.29 -13.71
C ILE A 33 -3.90 4.50 -14.27
N GLN A 34 -4.55 4.33 -15.42
CA GLN A 34 -5.40 5.37 -16.01
C GLN A 34 -6.82 5.21 -15.49
N ILE A 35 -7.21 6.06 -14.56
CA ILE A 35 -8.53 5.97 -13.89
C ILE A 35 -9.67 6.50 -14.76
N GLY A 36 -9.37 7.41 -15.71
CA GLY A 36 -10.37 7.99 -16.61
C GLY A 36 -11.36 8.95 -15.93
N LYS A 37 -11.29 9.12 -14.62
CA LYS A 37 -12.08 10.05 -13.81
C LYS A 37 -11.17 11.00 -13.04
N LYS A 38 -11.68 12.17 -12.66
CA LYS A 38 -10.97 13.06 -11.73
C LYS A 38 -10.84 12.38 -10.38
N LEU A 39 -9.65 12.47 -9.78
CA LEU A 39 -9.39 12.00 -8.43
C LEU A 39 -9.43 13.16 -7.45
N LEU A 40 -9.96 12.89 -6.26
CA LEU A 40 -9.86 13.77 -5.09
C LEU A 40 -8.75 13.31 -4.15
N ASP A 41 -8.72 12.01 -3.84
CA ASP A 41 -7.78 11.44 -2.89
C ASP A 41 -7.64 9.93 -3.09
N ILE A 42 -6.58 9.34 -2.52
CA ILE A 42 -6.34 7.90 -2.57
C ILE A 42 -5.96 7.37 -1.18
N ALA A 43 -6.33 6.12 -0.90
CA ALA A 43 -5.87 5.37 0.26
C ALA A 43 -5.44 3.96 -0.17
N VAL A 44 -4.50 3.37 0.56
CA VAL A 44 -3.99 2.03 0.28
C VAL A 44 -4.11 1.19 1.54
N THR A 45 -4.48 -0.09 1.41
CA THR A 45 -4.46 -1.01 2.55
C THR A 45 -3.03 -1.23 3.06
N PRO A 46 -2.83 -1.51 4.36
CA PRO A 46 -1.49 -1.68 4.93
C PRO A 46 -0.67 -2.81 4.29
N ASP A 47 -1.34 -3.83 3.76
CA ASP A 47 -0.72 -4.95 3.04
C ASP A 47 -0.43 -4.62 1.55
N GLY A 48 -0.82 -3.42 1.08
CA GLY A 48 -0.63 -2.96 -0.29
C GLY A 48 -1.48 -3.68 -1.35
N ARG A 49 -2.43 -4.53 -0.94
CA ARG A 49 -3.24 -5.32 -1.88
C ARG A 49 -4.32 -4.52 -2.57
N TRP A 50 -4.86 -3.50 -1.89
CA TRP A 50 -5.96 -2.71 -2.38
C TRP A 50 -5.65 -1.21 -2.37
N THR A 51 -6.04 -0.55 -3.43
CA THR A 51 -5.98 0.91 -3.54
C THR A 51 -7.39 1.44 -3.75
N PHE A 52 -7.78 2.39 -2.92
CA PHE A 52 -9.06 3.09 -2.97
C PHE A 52 -8.85 4.46 -3.60
N ALA A 53 -9.61 4.81 -4.61
CA ALA A 53 -9.52 6.09 -5.30
C ALA A 53 -10.87 6.82 -5.22
N LEU A 54 -10.91 7.92 -4.48
CA LEU A 54 -12.10 8.74 -4.28
C LEU A 54 -12.29 9.71 -5.45
N THR A 55 -13.50 9.76 -5.99
CA THR A 55 -13.88 10.66 -7.08
C THR A 55 -14.86 11.75 -6.62
N PRO A 56 -14.96 12.88 -7.35
CA PRO A 56 -15.94 13.93 -7.04
C PRO A 56 -17.40 13.47 -7.13
N ASP A 57 -17.66 12.44 -7.94
CA ASP A 57 -19.00 11.88 -8.13
C ASP A 57 -19.48 11.09 -6.91
N GLY A 58 -18.60 10.88 -5.91
CA GLY A 58 -18.88 10.10 -4.72
C GLY A 58 -18.70 8.61 -4.93
N ASP A 59 -17.86 8.24 -5.89
CA ASP A 59 -17.42 6.87 -6.10
C ASP A 59 -16.08 6.63 -5.42
N VAL A 60 -15.91 5.49 -4.79
CA VAL A 60 -14.64 4.92 -4.37
C VAL A 60 -14.35 3.75 -5.29
N LEU A 61 -13.35 3.91 -6.17
CA LEU A 61 -12.90 2.87 -7.07
C LEU A 61 -11.89 1.99 -6.34
N ILE A 62 -12.07 0.69 -6.40
CA ILE A 62 -11.25 -0.30 -5.68
C ILE A 62 -10.36 -1.02 -6.70
N TYR A 63 -9.05 -0.82 -6.58
CA TYR A 63 -8.06 -1.45 -7.45
C TYR A 63 -7.24 -2.48 -6.69
N SER A 64 -6.97 -3.61 -7.32
CA SER A 64 -6.00 -4.59 -6.84
C SER A 64 -4.56 -4.10 -7.00
N ALA A 65 -3.61 -4.76 -6.34
CA ALA A 65 -2.17 -4.49 -6.49
C ALA A 65 -1.67 -4.62 -7.94
N ALA A 66 -2.36 -5.38 -8.78
CA ALA A 66 -2.09 -5.49 -10.21
C ALA A 66 -2.65 -4.32 -11.03
N GLY A 67 -3.31 -3.34 -10.38
CA GLY A 67 -3.91 -2.18 -11.04
C GLY A 67 -5.21 -2.45 -11.76
N LYS A 68 -5.84 -3.60 -11.52
CA LYS A 68 -7.13 -3.94 -12.09
C LYS A 68 -8.24 -3.34 -11.21
N LEU A 69 -9.24 -2.68 -11.84
CA LEU A 69 -10.45 -2.27 -11.16
C LEU A 69 -11.26 -3.51 -10.80
N GLU A 70 -11.47 -3.75 -9.52
CA GLU A 70 -12.21 -4.90 -9.02
C GLU A 70 -13.64 -4.53 -8.67
N ASP A 71 -13.86 -3.32 -8.09
CA ASP A 71 -15.19 -2.89 -7.70
C ASP A 71 -15.30 -1.34 -7.63
N THR A 72 -16.54 -0.85 -7.52
CA THR A 72 -16.85 0.57 -7.32
C THR A 72 -17.92 0.71 -6.24
N LEU A 73 -17.56 1.40 -5.17
CA LEU A 73 -18.46 1.67 -4.05
C LEU A 73 -19.04 3.08 -4.17
N HIS A 74 -20.37 3.20 -4.21
CA HIS A 74 -21.06 4.49 -4.22
C HIS A 74 -21.30 4.98 -2.79
N VAL A 75 -20.52 5.97 -2.36
CA VAL A 75 -20.58 6.52 -0.99
C VAL A 75 -21.37 7.84 -0.92
N GLY A 76 -21.76 8.36 -2.08
CA GLY A 76 -22.39 9.67 -2.20
C GLY A 76 -21.41 10.83 -2.25
N GLY A 77 -21.86 11.95 -2.79
CA GLY A 77 -21.00 13.11 -3.01
C GLY A 77 -20.62 13.90 -1.76
N GLY A 78 -19.68 14.82 -1.95
CA GLY A 78 -19.27 15.81 -0.97
C GLY A 78 -18.12 15.37 -0.05
N PHE A 79 -17.51 14.23 -0.27
CA PHE A 79 -16.26 13.84 0.39
C PHE A 79 -15.05 14.38 -0.37
N ASP A 80 -14.03 14.77 0.37
CA ASP A 80 -12.79 15.36 -0.15
C ASP A 80 -11.52 14.66 0.34
N GLY A 81 -11.67 13.63 1.18
CA GLY A 81 -10.56 12.83 1.68
C GLY A 81 -10.97 11.40 1.99
N ILE A 82 -10.02 10.49 1.85
CA ILE A 82 -10.16 9.08 2.17
C ILE A 82 -8.93 8.58 2.93
N ALA A 83 -9.15 7.71 3.91
CA ALA A 83 -8.09 7.01 4.62
C ALA A 83 -8.49 5.56 4.85
N CYS A 84 -7.51 4.66 5.00
CA CYS A 84 -7.73 3.25 5.32
C CYS A 84 -7.36 2.96 6.78
N SER A 85 -8.07 2.03 7.43
CA SER A 85 -7.73 1.52 8.75
C SER A 85 -6.44 0.72 8.73
N ALA A 86 -5.80 0.58 9.88
CA ALA A 86 -4.58 -0.22 10.04
C ALA A 86 -4.78 -1.71 9.69
N ASN A 87 -6.01 -2.22 9.77
CA ASN A 87 -6.33 -3.61 9.43
C ASN A 87 -6.82 -3.77 7.98
N GLY A 88 -7.09 -2.66 7.26
CA GLY A 88 -7.61 -2.71 5.89
C GLY A 88 -9.10 -3.04 5.77
N ASP A 89 -9.81 -3.14 6.90
CA ASP A 89 -11.22 -3.53 6.99
C ASP A 89 -12.20 -2.34 6.94
N ARG A 90 -11.68 -1.09 6.99
CA ARG A 90 -12.50 0.14 6.99
C ARG A 90 -11.86 1.23 6.16
N ILE A 91 -12.69 2.05 5.56
CA ILE A 91 -12.30 3.35 5.02
C ILE A 91 -13.01 4.47 5.75
N TYR A 92 -12.31 5.57 5.91
CA TYR A 92 -12.77 6.80 6.54
C TYR A 92 -12.87 7.88 5.47
N LEU A 93 -14.06 8.38 5.24
CA LEU A 93 -14.35 9.43 4.26
C LEU A 93 -14.59 10.73 5.00
N SER A 94 -13.86 11.77 4.64
CA SER A 94 -14.00 13.10 5.26
C SER A 94 -14.59 14.10 4.29
N ASN A 95 -15.45 14.97 4.84
CA ASN A 95 -15.85 16.23 4.22
C ASN A 95 -15.40 17.35 5.15
N ARG A 96 -14.29 17.99 4.80
CA ARG A 96 -13.68 19.03 5.64
C ARG A 96 -14.55 20.27 5.74
N ALA A 97 -15.23 20.65 4.66
CA ALA A 97 -16.08 21.83 4.63
C ALA A 97 -17.33 21.67 5.50
N ALA A 98 -17.91 20.46 5.54
CA ALA A 98 -19.11 20.17 6.33
C ALA A 98 -18.79 19.60 7.73
N GLY A 99 -17.51 19.35 8.05
CA GLY A 99 -17.09 18.71 9.31
C GLY A 99 -17.67 17.30 9.47
N ARG A 100 -17.87 16.56 8.36
CA ARG A 100 -18.49 15.23 8.34
C ARG A 100 -17.44 14.14 8.15
N LEU A 101 -17.54 13.09 8.95
CA LEU A 101 -16.79 11.85 8.80
C LEU A 101 -17.80 10.71 8.57
N GLN A 102 -17.52 9.86 7.59
CA GLN A 102 -18.24 8.61 7.37
C GLN A 102 -17.25 7.45 7.46
N ILE A 103 -17.65 6.40 8.15
CA ILE A 103 -16.86 5.16 8.26
C ILE A 103 -17.62 4.09 7.47
N VAL A 104 -16.92 3.43 6.58
CA VAL A 104 -17.44 2.32 5.77
C VAL A 104 -16.64 1.08 6.08
N GLU A 105 -17.30 0.02 6.47
CA GLU A 105 -16.69 -1.31 6.63
C GLU A 105 -16.60 -1.98 5.27
N ILE A 106 -15.46 -2.61 5.00
CA ILE A 106 -15.17 -3.30 3.74
C ILE A 106 -14.83 -4.74 4.06
N GLU A 107 -15.55 -5.64 3.43
CA GLU A 107 -15.28 -7.07 3.48
C GLU A 107 -15.04 -7.58 2.07
N PHE A 108 -13.86 -8.17 1.85
CA PHE A 108 -13.52 -8.77 0.56
C PHE A 108 -13.95 -10.22 0.54
N VAL A 109 -15.14 -10.47 0.00
CA VAL A 109 -15.66 -11.83 -0.17
C VAL A 109 -15.03 -12.45 -1.42
N LYS A 110 -14.35 -13.59 -1.23
CA LYS A 110 -13.82 -14.38 -2.33
C LYS A 110 -14.78 -15.51 -2.64
N GLU A 111 -15.40 -15.49 -3.80
CA GLU A 111 -16.11 -16.67 -4.31
C GLU A 111 -15.11 -17.78 -4.58
N ILE A 112 -15.36 -18.94 -4.01
CA ILE A 112 -14.57 -20.15 -4.23
C ILE A 112 -15.38 -21.04 -5.15
N ASP A 113 -14.89 -21.22 -6.39
CA ASP A 113 -15.46 -22.19 -7.32
C ASP A 113 -15.10 -23.60 -6.85
N THR A 114 -16.12 -24.34 -6.44
CA THR A 114 -16.00 -25.75 -6.01
C THR A 114 -16.41 -26.71 -7.11
N THR A 115 -16.67 -26.24 -8.33
CA THR A 115 -17.09 -27.07 -9.46
C THR A 115 -16.03 -28.12 -9.78
N GLY A 116 -16.42 -29.38 -9.78
CA GLY A 116 -15.52 -30.52 -10.03
C GLY A 116 -14.65 -30.94 -8.84
N SER A 117 -14.77 -30.27 -7.69
CA SER A 117 -14.10 -30.72 -6.47
C SER A 117 -14.84 -31.90 -5.86
N PRO A 118 -14.15 -32.92 -5.31
CA PRO A 118 -14.80 -33.99 -4.58
C PRO A 118 -15.49 -33.41 -3.35
N PHE A 119 -16.76 -33.82 -3.13
CA PHE A 119 -17.53 -33.38 -1.97
C PHE A 119 -18.09 -34.54 -1.19
N LEU A 120 -18.30 -34.37 0.10
CA LEU A 120 -18.95 -35.33 0.99
C LEU A 120 -20.21 -34.66 1.55
N GLY A 121 -21.36 -35.28 1.34
CA GLY A 121 -22.66 -34.83 1.85
C GLY A 121 -23.71 -34.63 0.76
N PRO A 122 -24.93 -34.22 1.12
CA PRO A 122 -26.00 -34.00 0.15
C PRO A 122 -25.72 -32.75 -0.72
N PRO A 123 -25.92 -32.84 -2.05
CA PRO A 123 -25.88 -31.67 -2.92
C PRO A 123 -27.01 -30.70 -2.50
N GLY A 124 -26.69 -29.47 -2.25
CA GLY A 124 -27.62 -28.42 -1.81
C GLY A 124 -27.73 -28.27 -0.29
N ALA A 125 -26.74 -28.74 0.46
CA ALA A 125 -26.61 -28.40 1.88
C ALA A 125 -26.56 -26.90 2.09
N PRO A 126 -27.23 -26.34 3.13
CA PRO A 126 -27.28 -24.90 3.38
C PRO A 126 -25.93 -24.31 3.79
N VAL A 127 -24.96 -25.15 4.16
CA VAL A 127 -23.59 -24.77 4.54
C VAL A 127 -22.61 -25.71 3.85
N THR A 128 -21.63 -25.14 3.19
CA THR A 128 -20.50 -25.85 2.57
C THR A 128 -19.20 -25.45 3.26
N ILE A 129 -18.42 -26.43 3.70
CA ILE A 129 -17.08 -26.22 4.26
C ILE A 129 -16.08 -26.66 3.20
N VAL A 130 -15.22 -25.73 2.78
CA VAL A 130 -14.14 -26.00 1.83
C VAL A 130 -12.83 -26.17 2.59
N VAL A 131 -12.17 -27.30 2.38
CA VAL A 131 -10.88 -27.62 3.00
C VAL A 131 -9.81 -27.65 1.91
N PHE A 132 -8.78 -26.82 2.07
CA PHE A 132 -7.58 -26.87 1.24
C PHE A 132 -6.52 -27.70 1.97
N SER A 133 -6.07 -28.79 1.37
CA SER A 133 -4.96 -29.59 1.88
C SER A 133 -3.87 -29.69 0.82
N GLU A 134 -2.65 -29.34 1.19
CA GLU A 134 -1.46 -29.64 0.39
C GLU A 134 -0.91 -31.00 0.86
N PHE A 135 -0.83 -31.95 -0.06
CA PHE A 135 -0.10 -33.20 0.17
C PHE A 135 1.35 -32.95 -0.28
N GLN A 136 2.26 -32.88 0.67
CA GLN A 136 3.70 -32.88 0.42
C GLN A 136 4.21 -34.31 0.29
#